data_78e012a6e0d337749546616d16c56e62
#
_entry.id   78e012a6e0d337749546616d16c56e62
#
_cell.length_a   1.000
_cell.length_b   1.000
_cell.length_c   1.000
_cell.angle_alpha   90.00
_cell.angle_beta   90.00
_cell.angle_gamma   90.00
#
_symmetry.space_group_name_H-M   'P 1'
#
loop_
_entity.id
_entity.type
_entity.pdbx_description
1 polymer ?
#
loop_
_entity_poly.entity_id
_entity_poly.type
_entity_poly.pdbx_seq_one_letter_code
_entity_poly.pdbx_strand_id
1 'polypeptide(L)'
;AEGIHLNDPLMSPIYETCAELGMPLNIHVAEPYWMYLPDDKYNDGLMNGKKWKIDMSIPGMQSHEQLIAQFSEAVKNHPNTLFVACHFINCSYDLSIVGRLLDEYSNLYVDMSARFGETASIPRYMRKFYTRYADRILYGTDNGMSAEMYETTFRILETDDEHFYVPDYHYHWYYSGFDLPD
;
A
#
# COMPACT_ATOMS: atom_id res chain seq x y z
N ALA A 1 14.81 7.60 -10.45
CA ALA A 1 15.48 6.70 -9.53
C ALA A 1 16.67 6.08 -10.25
N GLU A 2 17.85 6.13 -9.68
CA GLU A 2 19.08 5.68 -10.32
C GLU A 2 19.31 4.16 -10.20
N GLY A 3 18.23 3.37 -10.35
CA GLY A 3 18.35 2.00 -10.79
C GLY A 3 18.93 0.96 -9.84
N ILE A 4 18.95 1.18 -8.52
CA ILE A 4 19.21 0.09 -7.59
C ILE A 4 17.87 -0.60 -7.30
N HIS A 5 17.76 -1.88 -7.66
CA HIS A 5 16.56 -2.67 -7.41
C HIS A 5 16.51 -3.16 -5.95
N LEU A 6 15.29 -3.41 -5.44
CA LEU A 6 15.13 -3.87 -4.06
C LEU A 6 15.78 -5.23 -3.79
N ASN A 7 15.89 -6.08 -4.80
CA ASN A 7 16.59 -7.37 -4.75
C ASN A 7 18.05 -7.30 -5.16
N ASP A 8 18.62 -6.08 -5.38
CA ASP A 8 20.03 -5.92 -5.71
C ASP A 8 20.91 -6.29 -4.50
N PRO A 9 21.98 -7.06 -4.68
CA PRO A 9 22.91 -7.39 -3.59
C PRO A 9 23.48 -6.18 -2.86
N LEU A 10 23.53 -5.01 -3.48
CA LEU A 10 23.95 -3.75 -2.83
C LEU A 10 23.00 -3.32 -1.69
N MET A 11 21.75 -3.81 -1.68
CA MET A 11 20.77 -3.54 -0.63
C MET A 11 20.92 -4.47 0.58
N SER A 12 21.55 -5.64 0.41
CA SER A 12 21.68 -6.64 1.49
C SER A 12 22.31 -6.11 2.77
N PRO A 13 23.38 -5.28 2.76
CA PRO A 13 23.93 -4.74 4.00
C PRO A 13 22.93 -3.89 4.81
N ILE A 14 22.01 -3.18 4.14
CA ILE A 14 20.96 -2.40 4.80
C ILE A 14 19.97 -3.36 5.49
N TYR A 15 19.53 -4.38 4.79
CA TYR A 15 18.59 -5.39 5.30
C TYR A 15 19.17 -6.14 6.50
N GLU A 16 20.40 -6.62 6.37
CA GLU A 16 21.12 -7.33 7.42
C GLU A 16 21.34 -6.44 8.66
N THR A 17 21.75 -5.20 8.48
CA THR A 17 21.91 -4.24 9.59
C THR A 17 20.58 -3.98 10.30
N CYS A 18 19.49 -3.81 9.57
CA CYS A 18 18.16 -3.66 10.17
C CYS A 18 17.78 -4.89 11.00
N ALA A 19 18.08 -6.09 10.49
CA ALA A 19 17.82 -7.34 11.22
C ALA A 19 18.67 -7.43 12.50
N GLU A 20 19.98 -7.13 12.42
CA GLU A 20 20.90 -7.15 13.58
C GLU A 20 20.47 -6.17 14.68
N LEU A 21 19.97 -5.00 14.29
CA LEU A 21 19.51 -3.97 15.22
C LEU A 21 18.07 -4.16 15.69
N GLY A 22 17.35 -5.15 15.17
CA GLY A 22 15.91 -5.35 15.43
C GLY A 22 15.06 -4.17 14.94
N MET A 23 15.52 -3.45 13.92
CA MET A 23 14.81 -2.29 13.35
C MET A 23 13.94 -2.71 12.19
N PRO A 24 12.62 -2.40 12.21
CA PRO A 24 11.77 -2.60 11.05
C PRO A 24 12.18 -1.65 9.92
N LEU A 25 12.15 -2.14 8.70
CA LEU A 25 12.40 -1.37 7.50
C LEU A 25 11.08 -0.95 6.87
N ASN A 26 10.74 0.33 6.97
CA ASN A 26 9.58 0.89 6.29
C ASN A 26 9.96 1.24 4.85
N ILE A 27 9.23 0.70 3.87
CA ILE A 27 9.62 0.76 2.47
C ILE A 27 8.45 1.06 1.54
N HIS A 28 8.64 2.06 0.69
CA HIS A 28 7.72 2.38 -0.41
C HIS A 28 8.14 1.57 -1.65
N VAL A 29 7.27 0.65 -2.10
CA VAL A 29 7.67 -0.36 -3.10
C VAL A 29 7.43 0.10 -4.53
N ALA A 30 6.25 0.60 -4.81
CA ALA A 30 5.79 1.04 -6.13
C ALA A 30 4.83 2.21 -5.97
N GLU A 31 4.45 2.84 -7.07
CA GLU A 31 3.38 3.82 -7.11
C GLU A 31 2.02 3.13 -7.32
N PRO A 32 0.88 3.82 -7.10
CA PRO A 32 -0.44 3.29 -7.45
C PRO A 32 -0.49 2.74 -8.88
N TYR A 33 -1.13 1.59 -9.06
CA TYR A 33 -1.15 0.86 -10.32
C TYR A 33 -1.59 1.70 -11.53
N TRP A 34 -2.58 2.61 -11.33
CA TRP A 34 -3.08 3.47 -12.40
C TRP A 34 -2.02 4.42 -12.99
N MET A 35 -0.94 4.72 -12.25
CA MET A 35 0.15 5.56 -12.74
C MET A 35 0.97 4.90 -13.85
N TYR A 36 0.93 3.59 -13.96
CA TYR A 36 1.60 2.80 -15.00
C TYR A 36 0.72 2.54 -16.24
N LEU A 37 -0.59 2.78 -16.13
CA LEU A 37 -1.55 2.53 -17.20
C LEU A 37 -1.48 3.60 -18.30
N PRO A 38 -1.98 3.31 -19.51
CA PRO A 38 -2.07 4.29 -20.58
C PRO A 38 -2.84 5.56 -20.17
N ASP A 39 -2.45 6.69 -20.79
CA ASP A 39 -3.14 7.98 -20.64
C ASP A 39 -4.35 8.02 -21.60
N ASP A 40 -5.41 7.32 -21.25
CA ASP A 40 -6.63 7.23 -22.04
C ASP A 40 -7.89 7.34 -21.19
N LYS A 41 -9.05 7.31 -21.83
CA LYS A 41 -10.37 7.46 -21.19
C LYS A 41 -10.76 6.33 -20.23
N TYR A 42 -10.01 5.25 -20.17
CA TYR A 42 -10.28 4.11 -19.31
C TYR A 42 -9.46 4.16 -18.01
N ASN A 43 -8.51 5.10 -17.92
CA ASN A 43 -7.71 5.32 -16.72
C ASN A 43 -8.29 6.46 -15.89
N ASP A 44 -9.25 6.17 -15.04
CA ASP A 44 -9.93 7.13 -14.16
C ASP A 44 -8.99 7.71 -13.09
N GLY A 45 -7.94 7.01 -12.71
CA GLY A 45 -6.90 7.50 -11.80
C GLY A 45 -6.20 8.77 -12.28
N LEU A 46 -6.14 9.00 -13.59
CA LEU A 46 -5.56 10.24 -14.16
C LEU A 46 -6.31 11.51 -13.75
N MET A 47 -7.57 11.42 -13.38
CA MET A 47 -8.34 12.56 -12.87
C MET A 47 -7.77 13.09 -11.55
N ASN A 48 -7.16 12.22 -10.76
CA ASN A 48 -6.58 12.58 -9.47
C ASN A 48 -5.15 13.12 -9.58
N GLY A 49 -4.39 12.66 -10.57
CA GLY A 49 -2.99 13.04 -10.59
C GLY A 49 -2.23 12.76 -11.87
N LYS A 50 -2.73 13.24 -13.01
CA LYS A 50 -2.05 13.07 -14.31
C LYS A 50 -0.56 13.43 -14.28
N LYS A 51 -0.18 14.43 -13.48
CA LYS A 51 1.22 14.88 -13.31
C LYS A 51 2.14 13.83 -12.66
N TRP A 52 1.56 12.82 -11.98
CA TRP A 52 2.32 11.77 -11.29
C TRP A 52 2.44 10.50 -12.11
N LYS A 53 1.88 10.48 -13.31
CA LYS A 53 1.96 9.33 -14.20
C LYS A 53 3.41 8.92 -14.46
N ILE A 54 3.64 7.63 -14.44
CA ILE A 54 4.94 7.03 -14.77
C ILE A 54 5.07 6.95 -16.29
N ASP A 55 6.15 7.50 -16.82
CA ASP A 55 6.45 7.40 -18.25
C ASP A 55 7.14 6.06 -18.55
N MET A 56 6.34 5.08 -18.92
CA MET A 56 6.82 3.73 -19.27
C MET A 56 7.61 3.67 -20.58
N SER A 57 7.71 4.76 -21.35
CA SER A 57 8.55 4.83 -22.56
C SER A 57 10.03 5.06 -22.26
N ILE A 58 10.36 5.46 -21.03
CA ILE A 58 11.74 5.67 -20.60
C ILE A 58 12.47 4.33 -20.51
N PRO A 59 13.61 4.16 -21.24
CA PRO A 59 14.37 2.93 -21.18
C PRO A 59 14.79 2.56 -19.73
N GLY A 60 14.55 1.32 -19.34
CA GLY A 60 14.87 0.83 -17.99
C GLY A 60 13.80 1.12 -16.94
N MET A 61 12.70 1.77 -17.28
CA MET A 61 11.57 1.94 -16.37
C MET A 61 10.96 0.58 -16.03
N GLN A 62 10.77 0.33 -14.74
CA GLN A 62 10.20 -0.93 -14.24
C GLN A 62 8.68 -0.87 -14.23
N SER A 63 8.01 -1.96 -14.60
CA SER A 63 6.57 -2.06 -14.43
C SER A 63 6.20 -2.26 -12.95
N HIS A 64 4.94 -2.01 -12.62
CA HIS A 64 4.42 -2.25 -11.27
C HIS A 64 4.69 -3.70 -10.82
N GLU A 65 4.40 -4.67 -11.67
CA GLU A 65 4.58 -6.10 -11.39
C GLU A 65 6.06 -6.47 -11.17
N GLN A 66 6.98 -5.84 -11.94
CA GLN A 66 8.41 -6.05 -11.75
C GLN A 66 8.88 -5.54 -10.40
N LEU A 67 8.40 -4.37 -9.94
CA LEU A 67 8.73 -3.82 -8.63
C LEU A 67 8.20 -4.70 -7.50
N ILE A 68 6.97 -5.21 -7.62
CA ILE A 68 6.39 -6.15 -6.64
C ILE A 68 7.20 -7.46 -6.59
N ALA A 69 7.61 -7.99 -7.75
CA ALA A 69 8.42 -9.22 -7.81
C ALA A 69 9.79 -9.03 -7.15
N GLN A 70 10.47 -7.92 -7.42
CA GLN A 70 11.76 -7.59 -6.80
C GLN A 70 11.64 -7.41 -5.28
N PHE A 71 10.57 -6.77 -4.82
CA PHE A 71 10.28 -6.65 -3.40
C PHE A 71 10.03 -8.02 -2.75
N SER A 72 9.19 -8.83 -3.35
CA SER A 72 8.93 -10.20 -2.90
C SER A 72 10.21 -11.02 -2.75
N GLU A 73 11.13 -10.92 -3.73
CA GLU A 73 12.42 -11.59 -3.69
C GLU A 73 13.31 -11.05 -2.54
N ALA A 74 13.34 -9.74 -2.33
CA ALA A 74 14.08 -9.13 -1.22
C ALA A 74 13.57 -9.63 0.14
N VAL A 75 12.24 -9.65 0.36
CA VAL A 75 11.61 -10.16 1.60
C VAL A 75 11.95 -11.63 1.83
N LYS A 76 11.86 -12.45 0.77
CA LYS A 76 12.19 -13.88 0.80
C LYS A 76 13.63 -14.16 1.18
N ASN A 77 14.57 -13.37 0.60
CA ASN A 77 16.01 -13.60 0.77
C ASN A 77 16.54 -13.06 2.11
N HIS A 78 15.78 -12.22 2.82
CA HIS A 78 16.15 -11.63 4.09
C HIS A 78 15.11 -11.94 5.19
N PRO A 79 14.94 -13.22 5.58
CA PRO A 79 13.87 -13.64 6.48
C PRO A 79 13.98 -13.10 7.92
N ASN A 80 15.18 -12.60 8.30
CA ASN A 80 15.41 -12.01 9.62
C ASN A 80 15.16 -10.49 9.64
N THR A 81 14.97 -9.85 8.48
CA THR A 81 14.63 -8.44 8.36
C THR A 81 13.12 -8.28 8.42
N LEU A 82 12.62 -7.41 9.29
CA LEU A 82 11.21 -7.08 9.36
C LEU A 82 10.90 -5.98 8.36
N PHE A 83 10.11 -6.29 7.35
CA PHE A 83 9.67 -5.34 6.33
C PHE A 83 8.28 -4.80 6.65
N VAL A 84 8.11 -3.49 6.52
CA VAL A 84 6.81 -2.81 6.55
C VAL A 84 6.63 -2.14 5.19
N ALA A 85 5.79 -2.72 4.35
CA ALA A 85 5.53 -2.16 3.03
C ALA A 85 4.39 -1.14 3.08
N CYS A 86 4.69 0.10 2.67
CA CYS A 86 3.72 1.19 2.67
C CYS A 86 2.55 0.92 1.71
N HIS A 87 1.37 1.47 2.06
CA HIS A 87 0.23 1.64 1.13
C HIS A 87 -0.32 0.32 0.57
N PHE A 88 -0.38 -0.76 1.39
CA PHE A 88 -0.74 -2.09 0.89
C PHE A 88 0.11 -2.50 -0.33
N ILE A 89 1.41 -2.15 -0.32
CA ILE A 89 2.35 -2.40 -1.43
C ILE A 89 1.89 -1.69 -2.73
N ASN A 90 1.04 -0.66 -2.63
CA ASN A 90 0.31 -0.04 -3.75
C ASN A 90 -0.48 -1.03 -4.63
N CYS A 91 -0.98 -2.11 -4.03
CA CYS A 91 -1.81 -3.14 -4.66
C CYS A 91 -3.30 -3.05 -4.23
N SER A 92 -3.81 -1.85 -3.91
CA SER A 92 -5.23 -1.66 -3.57
C SER A 92 -6.20 -2.09 -4.68
N TYR A 93 -5.75 -2.10 -5.92
CA TYR A 93 -6.52 -2.60 -7.08
C TYR A 93 -6.74 -4.13 -7.05
N ASP A 94 -5.84 -4.87 -6.39
CA ASP A 94 -5.97 -6.32 -6.18
C ASP A 94 -5.29 -6.74 -4.87
N LEU A 95 -6.03 -6.67 -3.77
CA LEU A 95 -5.55 -7.03 -2.44
C LEU A 95 -5.25 -8.54 -2.27
N SER A 96 -5.61 -9.38 -3.24
CA SER A 96 -5.20 -10.78 -3.22
C SER A 96 -3.68 -10.94 -3.37
N ILE A 97 -3.03 -9.99 -4.04
CA ILE A 97 -1.56 -9.92 -4.14
C ILE A 97 -0.97 -9.71 -2.74
N VAL A 98 -1.49 -8.73 -2.01
CA VAL A 98 -1.05 -8.42 -0.63
C VAL A 98 -1.28 -9.62 0.29
N GLY A 99 -2.48 -10.20 0.25
CA GLY A 99 -2.83 -11.36 1.07
C GLY A 99 -1.91 -12.55 0.82
N ARG A 100 -1.59 -12.86 -0.44
CA ARG A 100 -0.65 -13.93 -0.79
C ARG A 100 0.75 -13.67 -0.22
N LEU A 101 1.27 -12.45 -0.32
CA LEU A 101 2.58 -12.11 0.22
C LEU A 101 2.61 -12.17 1.75
N LEU A 102 1.54 -11.74 2.43
CA LEU A 102 1.40 -11.86 3.87
C LEU A 102 1.30 -13.32 4.34
N ASP A 103 0.65 -14.18 3.57
CA ASP A 103 0.57 -15.62 3.85
C ASP A 103 1.92 -16.33 3.62
N GLU A 104 2.70 -15.87 2.63
CA GLU A 104 3.99 -16.47 2.26
C GLU A 104 5.14 -16.03 3.18
N TYR A 105 5.16 -14.75 3.62
CA TYR A 105 6.29 -14.17 4.33
C TYR A 105 5.92 -13.70 5.74
N SER A 106 6.40 -14.41 6.75
CA SER A 106 6.13 -14.06 8.16
C SER A 106 6.82 -12.77 8.63
N ASN A 107 7.85 -12.33 7.92
CA ASN A 107 8.61 -11.10 8.19
C ASN A 107 8.09 -9.86 7.42
N LEU A 108 6.94 -9.98 6.74
CA LEU A 108 6.30 -8.88 6.02
C LEU A 108 5.10 -8.34 6.80
N TYR A 109 5.04 -7.03 6.95
CA TYR A 109 3.90 -6.24 7.40
C TYR A 109 3.54 -5.23 6.32
N VAL A 110 2.34 -4.70 6.37
CA VAL A 110 1.89 -3.62 5.48
C VAL A 110 1.25 -2.50 6.29
N ASP A 111 1.20 -1.29 5.74
CA ASP A 111 0.37 -0.24 6.28
C ASP A 111 -0.79 0.12 5.33
N MET A 112 -1.81 0.78 5.87
CA MET A 112 -2.99 1.22 5.14
C MET A 112 -2.89 2.65 4.62
N SER A 113 -1.78 3.33 4.87
CA SER A 113 -1.64 4.76 4.60
C SER A 113 -1.94 5.10 3.14
N ALA A 114 -2.57 6.23 2.93
CA ALA A 114 -3.05 6.74 1.65
C ALA A 114 -3.98 5.79 0.83
N ARG A 115 -4.26 4.56 1.33
CA ARG A 115 -5.14 3.58 0.64
C ARG A 115 -6.46 3.35 1.36
N PHE A 116 -6.66 3.94 2.54
CA PHE A 116 -7.93 3.85 3.27
C PHE A 116 -9.13 4.31 2.44
N GLY A 117 -9.00 5.42 1.69
CA GLY A 117 -10.07 5.93 0.84
C GLY A 117 -10.40 4.99 -0.33
N GLU A 118 -9.41 4.46 -1.04
CA GLU A 118 -9.62 3.51 -2.14
C GLU A 118 -10.31 2.23 -1.66
N THR A 119 -9.90 1.73 -0.50
CA THR A 119 -10.42 0.48 0.06
C THR A 119 -11.79 0.65 0.72
N ALA A 120 -12.18 1.87 1.12
CA ALA A 120 -13.49 2.15 1.70
C ALA A 120 -14.67 1.89 0.75
N SER A 121 -14.41 1.72 -0.55
CA SER A 121 -15.43 1.35 -1.54
C SER A 121 -15.81 -0.15 -1.52
N ILE A 122 -15.04 -0.98 -0.82
CA ILE A 122 -15.24 -2.44 -0.75
C ILE A 122 -15.32 -2.97 0.70
N PRO A 123 -16.21 -2.42 1.55
CA PRO A 123 -16.17 -2.61 3.00
C PRO A 123 -16.27 -4.08 3.44
N ARG A 124 -17.12 -4.88 2.79
CA ARG A 124 -17.29 -6.31 3.12
C ARG A 124 -16.03 -7.15 2.86
N TYR A 125 -15.27 -6.80 1.82
CA TYR A 125 -13.99 -7.44 1.54
C TYR A 125 -12.96 -6.98 2.58
N MET A 126 -12.87 -5.67 2.83
CA MET A 126 -11.91 -5.09 3.77
C MET A 126 -12.11 -5.58 5.18
N ARG A 127 -13.35 -5.69 5.67
CA ARG A 127 -13.62 -6.30 6.98
C ARG A 127 -12.97 -7.68 7.12
N LYS A 128 -13.15 -8.55 6.11
CA LYS A 128 -12.55 -9.90 6.12
C LYS A 128 -11.03 -9.84 6.03
N PHE A 129 -10.51 -8.93 5.21
CA PHE A 129 -9.08 -8.76 5.01
C PHE A 129 -8.39 -8.27 6.30
N TYR A 130 -8.90 -7.22 6.92
CA TYR A 130 -8.38 -6.71 8.19
C TYR A 130 -8.50 -7.74 9.33
N THR A 131 -9.64 -8.40 9.45
CA THR A 131 -9.81 -9.46 10.47
C THR A 131 -8.81 -10.61 10.29
N ARG A 132 -8.52 -10.99 9.04
CA ARG A 132 -7.55 -12.06 8.75
C ARG A 132 -6.11 -11.66 9.05
N TYR A 133 -5.75 -10.41 8.81
CA TYR A 133 -4.37 -9.91 8.91
C TYR A 133 -4.22 -8.83 9.99
N ALA A 134 -5.06 -8.85 11.03
CA ALA A 134 -5.11 -7.81 12.06
C ALA A 134 -3.75 -7.54 12.73
N ASP A 135 -2.95 -8.58 12.93
CA ASP A 135 -1.61 -8.52 13.52
C ASP A 135 -0.49 -8.16 12.52
N ARG A 136 -0.85 -7.91 11.25
CA ARG A 136 0.09 -7.68 10.14
C ARG A 136 -0.17 -6.38 9.38
N ILE A 137 -1.23 -5.65 9.72
CA ILE A 137 -1.59 -4.36 9.11
C ILE A 137 -1.38 -3.26 10.12
N LEU A 138 -0.57 -2.27 9.77
CA LEU A 138 -0.29 -1.11 10.59
C LEU A 138 -1.17 0.08 10.18
N TYR A 139 -1.61 0.82 11.18
CA TYR A 139 -2.31 2.08 10.97
C TYR A 139 -1.34 3.17 10.51
N GLY A 140 -1.75 3.96 9.54
CA GLY A 140 -1.06 5.15 9.05
C GLY A 140 -1.95 5.90 8.08
N THR A 141 -1.71 7.19 7.88
CA THR A 141 -2.54 8.03 7.00
C THR A 141 -1.79 8.54 5.77
N ASP A 142 -0.50 8.82 5.89
CA ASP A 142 0.30 9.53 4.86
C ASP A 142 -0.28 10.91 4.46
N ASN A 143 -1.12 11.50 5.31
CA ASN A 143 -1.82 12.75 5.05
C ASN A 143 -1.65 13.79 6.18
N GLY A 144 -0.54 13.73 6.88
CA GLY A 144 -0.29 14.60 8.02
C GLY A 144 -1.12 14.23 9.25
N MET A 145 -0.95 15.03 10.30
CA MET A 145 -1.63 14.82 11.58
C MET A 145 -2.69 15.91 11.77
N SER A 146 -3.93 15.62 11.38
CA SER A 146 -5.08 16.48 11.66
C SER A 146 -6.20 15.68 12.31
N ALA A 147 -7.03 16.35 13.10
CA ALA A 147 -8.19 15.71 13.74
C ALA A 147 -9.14 15.12 12.69
N GLU A 148 -9.38 15.86 11.63
CA GLU A 148 -10.30 15.47 10.54
C GLU A 148 -9.83 14.20 9.84
N MET A 149 -8.52 14.02 9.67
CA MET A 149 -7.96 12.82 9.06
C MET A 149 -8.15 11.60 9.96
N TYR A 150 -7.93 11.74 11.26
CA TYR A 150 -8.18 10.68 12.22
C TYR A 150 -9.67 10.34 12.30
N GLU A 151 -10.55 11.35 12.41
CA GLU A 151 -12.00 11.13 12.40
C GLU A 151 -12.45 10.36 11.16
N THR A 152 -11.95 10.73 9.98
CA THR A 152 -12.27 10.05 8.71
C THR A 152 -11.80 8.60 8.70
N THR A 153 -10.55 8.37 9.07
CA THR A 153 -9.98 7.01 9.02
C THR A 153 -10.58 6.10 10.07
N PHE A 154 -10.83 6.59 11.30
CA PHE A 154 -11.52 5.81 12.32
C PHE A 154 -12.98 5.56 11.97
N ARG A 155 -13.68 6.51 11.36
CA ARG A 155 -15.03 6.28 10.84
C ARG A 155 -15.05 5.13 9.82
N ILE A 156 -14.04 5.07 8.92
CA ILE A 156 -13.90 3.95 7.99
C ILE A 156 -13.62 2.62 8.71
N LEU A 157 -12.78 2.62 9.72
CA LEU A 157 -12.38 1.39 10.40
C LEU A 157 -13.46 0.85 11.34
N GLU A 158 -14.09 1.72 12.14
CA GLU A 158 -14.85 1.34 13.34
C GLU A 158 -16.37 1.34 13.14
N THR A 159 -16.89 2.07 12.13
CA THR A 159 -18.34 2.18 11.95
C THR A 159 -18.87 1.28 10.84
N ASP A 160 -20.17 1.04 10.85
CA ASP A 160 -20.93 0.41 9.77
C ASP A 160 -21.62 1.45 8.85
N ASP A 161 -21.19 2.71 8.92
CA ASP A 161 -21.74 3.78 8.10
C ASP A 161 -21.60 3.47 6.61
N GLU A 162 -22.66 3.66 5.86
CA GLU A 162 -22.64 3.49 4.42
C GLU A 162 -22.74 4.84 3.71
N HIS A 163 -21.99 4.98 2.62
CA HIS A 163 -22.19 6.04 1.64
C HIS A 163 -21.97 7.46 2.20
N PHE A 164 -20.88 7.68 2.94
CA PHE A 164 -20.50 9.03 3.37
C PHE A 164 -19.42 9.64 2.49
N TYR A 165 -19.32 10.96 2.47
CA TYR A 165 -18.44 11.73 1.61
C TYR A 165 -17.56 12.67 2.43
N VAL A 166 -16.27 12.72 2.07
CA VAL A 166 -15.29 13.61 2.70
C VAL A 166 -14.76 14.58 1.63
N PRO A 167 -15.25 15.83 1.59
CA PRO A 167 -14.94 16.76 0.49
C PRO A 167 -13.49 17.22 0.46
N ASP A 168 -12.80 17.22 1.60
CA ASP A 168 -11.43 17.74 1.72
C ASP A 168 -10.35 16.73 1.31
N TYR A 169 -10.74 15.48 1.06
CA TYR A 169 -9.83 14.45 0.57
C TYR A 169 -9.82 14.41 -0.97
N HIS A 170 -8.68 14.15 -1.55
CA HIS A 170 -8.51 14.25 -3.02
C HIS A 170 -9.24 13.17 -3.82
N TYR A 171 -9.73 12.11 -3.19
CA TYR A 171 -10.61 11.15 -3.83
C TYR A 171 -12.07 11.63 -3.74
N HIS A 172 -12.72 11.70 -4.88
CA HIS A 172 -14.08 12.24 -5.01
C HIS A 172 -15.12 11.14 -5.16
N TRP A 173 -15.07 10.15 -4.29
CA TRP A 173 -16.08 9.09 -4.20
C TRP A 173 -16.57 8.91 -2.77
N TYR A 174 -17.61 8.11 -2.62
CA TYR A 174 -18.20 7.80 -1.32
C TYR A 174 -17.42 6.68 -0.63
N TYR A 175 -17.40 6.75 0.68
CA TYR A 175 -16.77 5.79 1.58
C TYR A 175 -17.81 5.00 2.33
N SER A 176 -17.42 3.84 2.83
CA SER A 176 -18.19 3.02 3.75
C SER A 176 -17.31 2.54 4.89
N GLY A 177 -17.89 2.38 6.05
CA GLY A 177 -17.23 1.81 7.21
C GLY A 177 -17.02 0.30 7.09
N PHE A 178 -16.04 -0.23 7.79
CA PHE A 178 -15.68 -1.65 7.77
C PHE A 178 -16.28 -2.43 8.92
N ASP A 179 -16.77 -1.75 9.98
CA ASP A 179 -17.30 -2.36 11.20
C ASP A 179 -16.32 -3.41 11.74
N LEU A 180 -15.05 -3.02 11.92
CA LEU A 180 -14.04 -3.92 12.45
C LEU A 180 -14.36 -4.26 13.91
N PRO A 181 -14.11 -5.50 14.35
CA PRO A 181 -14.22 -5.87 15.75
C PRO A 181 -13.14 -5.16 16.59
N ASP A 182 -13.45 -4.96 17.88
CA ASP A 182 -12.53 -4.39 18.87
C ASP A 182 -11.23 -5.20 19.00
#